data_11ec9195458169bacc5e045a9d26e451
#
_entry.id   11ec9195458169bacc5e045a9d26e451
#
_cell.length_a   1.000
_cell.length_b   1.000
_cell.length_c   1.000
_cell.angle_alpha   90.00
_cell.angle_beta   90.00
_cell.angle_gamma   90.00
#
_symmetry.space_group_name_H-M   'P 1'
#
loop_
_entity.id
_entity.type
_entity.pdbx_description
1 polymer ?
#
loop_
_entity_poly.entity_id
_entity_poly.type
_entity_poly.pdbx_seq_one_letter_code
_entity_poly.pdbx_strand_id
1 'polypeptide(L)'
;MHALLSAFSPIWILTAIGCAAGRCGLLGAQAEAVLGRFVFHVAMPAALFAMVSGARPADFANASMVAFAAGTTLVCGLGFVAAGRFFGRGTADRAIGSMTAGYVNSANLGIPVAVQVLGDASFVAQIILFQVLLVSPVILTLLDAGTGQGPGTGTRKGVVFRRMLTMPVRNPVIMASLLGVVVSALGLRLPHALAHSCDLLGAAAVPTALITLGLSLNGRPATDGPATEPAKGGAREGGAGRTGHTRRAEVVVAVALKTLVQPLIAFTVGGPLLGLPDHQLLAVVLCSALPTAQNAFIYAQQYGLDTRVARNSVVASTVVSMATLSLAAWALGSAP
;
A
#
# COMPACT_ATOMS: atom_id res chain seq x y z
N MET A 1 -7.44 14.85 19.66
CA MET A 1 -8.63 14.24 18.98
C MET A 1 -9.03 15.00 17.71
N HIS A 2 -9.23 16.33 17.75
CA HIS A 2 -9.56 17.11 16.54
C HIS A 2 -8.54 16.94 15.39
N ALA A 3 -7.25 16.94 15.70
CA ALA A 3 -6.18 16.76 14.71
C ALA A 3 -6.29 15.44 13.92
N LEU A 4 -6.53 14.34 14.62
CA LEU A 4 -6.71 13.03 13.96
C LEU A 4 -8.00 12.97 13.14
N LEU A 5 -9.12 13.47 13.66
CA LEU A 5 -10.37 13.53 12.91
C LEU A 5 -10.22 14.35 11.63
N SER A 6 -9.52 15.48 11.68
CA SER A 6 -9.22 16.30 10.51
C SER A 6 -8.37 15.56 9.49
N ALA A 7 -7.35 14.81 9.92
CA ALA A 7 -6.50 14.01 9.03
C ALA A 7 -7.25 12.85 8.34
N PHE A 8 -8.21 12.22 9.04
CA PHE A 8 -8.98 11.10 8.51
C PHE A 8 -10.19 11.52 7.67
N SER A 9 -10.72 12.73 7.87
CA SER A 9 -11.95 13.20 7.21
C SER A 9 -11.91 13.09 5.67
N PRO A 10 -10.83 13.46 4.95
CA PRO A 10 -10.78 13.34 3.49
C PRO A 10 -10.94 11.89 3.01
N ILE A 11 -10.38 10.92 3.76
CA ILE A 11 -10.47 9.49 3.41
C ILE A 11 -11.92 9.03 3.49
N TRP A 12 -12.60 9.35 4.60
CA TRP A 12 -14.01 8.96 4.77
C TRP A 12 -14.92 9.66 3.78
N ILE A 13 -14.72 10.96 3.56
CA ILE A 13 -15.53 11.76 2.62
C ILE A 13 -15.37 11.21 1.19
N LEU A 14 -14.15 11.03 0.69
CA LEU A 14 -13.91 10.56 -0.67
C LEU A 14 -14.38 9.12 -0.86
N THR A 15 -14.21 8.25 0.13
CA THR A 15 -14.73 6.88 0.09
C THR A 15 -16.26 6.88 0.11
N ALA A 16 -16.90 7.74 0.91
CA ALA A 16 -18.36 7.87 0.95
C ALA A 16 -18.91 8.42 -0.37
N ILE A 17 -18.24 9.42 -0.99
CA ILE A 17 -18.59 9.94 -2.31
C ILE A 17 -18.52 8.81 -3.36
N GLY A 18 -17.45 8.01 -3.36
CA GLY A 18 -17.33 6.86 -4.25
C GLY A 18 -18.44 5.83 -4.05
N CYS A 19 -18.78 5.52 -2.79
CA CYS A 19 -19.88 4.63 -2.45
C CYS A 19 -21.24 5.17 -2.91
N ALA A 20 -21.53 6.46 -2.69
CA ALA A 20 -22.75 7.11 -3.14
C ALA A 20 -22.85 7.13 -4.69
N ALA A 21 -21.78 7.53 -5.38
CA ALA A 21 -21.73 7.53 -6.84
C ALA A 21 -21.97 6.14 -7.45
N GLY A 22 -21.44 5.09 -6.80
CA GLY A 22 -21.69 3.71 -7.19
C GLY A 22 -23.13 3.26 -6.97
N ARG A 23 -23.75 3.65 -5.86
CA ARG A 23 -25.17 3.36 -5.57
C ARG A 23 -26.10 4.05 -6.55
N CYS A 24 -25.83 5.31 -6.86
CA CYS A 24 -26.62 6.09 -7.84
C CYS A 24 -26.35 5.70 -9.30
N GLY A 25 -25.34 4.86 -9.56
CA GLY A 25 -24.99 4.46 -10.93
C GLY A 25 -24.41 5.58 -11.82
N LEU A 26 -24.02 6.73 -11.21
CA LEU A 26 -23.60 7.93 -11.91
C LEU A 26 -22.40 7.73 -12.86
N LEU A 27 -21.48 6.83 -12.50
CA LEU A 27 -20.24 6.61 -13.23
C LEU A 27 -20.28 5.36 -14.14
N GLY A 28 -21.42 4.64 -14.14
CA GLY A 28 -21.59 3.42 -14.93
C GLY A 28 -20.91 2.18 -14.32
N ALA A 29 -21.19 1.00 -14.88
CA ALA A 29 -20.76 -0.29 -14.31
C ALA A 29 -19.24 -0.55 -14.36
N GLN A 30 -18.54 0.09 -15.29
CA GLN A 30 -17.08 -0.11 -15.48
C GLN A 30 -16.22 0.93 -14.75
N ALA A 31 -16.82 1.88 -14.04
CA ALA A 31 -16.11 2.99 -13.41
C ALA A 31 -14.99 2.51 -12.45
N GLU A 32 -15.26 1.51 -11.63
CA GLU A 32 -14.28 0.93 -10.70
C GLU A 32 -13.04 0.43 -11.45
N ALA A 33 -13.24 -0.33 -12.54
CA ALA A 33 -12.14 -0.89 -13.32
C ALA A 33 -11.36 0.19 -14.11
N VAL A 34 -12.05 1.19 -14.64
CA VAL A 34 -11.43 2.29 -15.42
C VAL A 34 -10.61 3.18 -14.50
N LEU A 35 -11.18 3.60 -13.36
CA LEU A 35 -10.49 4.44 -12.38
C LEU A 35 -9.31 3.70 -11.73
N GLY A 36 -9.45 2.40 -11.41
CA GLY A 36 -8.35 1.59 -10.90
C GLY A 36 -7.19 1.49 -11.89
N ARG A 37 -7.47 1.30 -13.18
CA ARG A 37 -6.45 1.31 -14.24
C ARG A 37 -5.79 2.67 -14.40
N PHE A 38 -6.56 3.75 -14.35
CA PHE A 38 -6.01 5.12 -14.40
C PHE A 38 -5.05 5.37 -13.22
N VAL A 39 -5.47 4.99 -12.00
CA VAL A 39 -4.61 5.13 -10.81
C VAL A 39 -3.31 4.35 -11.00
N PHE A 40 -3.37 3.08 -11.38
CA PHE A 40 -2.21 2.21 -11.47
C PHE A 40 -1.24 2.57 -12.60
N HIS A 41 -1.76 2.95 -13.80
CA HIS A 41 -0.93 3.17 -14.98
C HIS A 41 -0.53 4.63 -15.22
N VAL A 42 -1.24 5.59 -14.63
CA VAL A 42 -1.02 7.01 -14.91
C VAL A 42 -0.72 7.79 -13.62
N ALA A 43 -1.68 7.83 -12.70
CA ALA A 43 -1.58 8.72 -11.55
C ALA A 43 -0.50 8.30 -10.55
N MET A 44 -0.43 7.00 -10.18
CA MET A 44 0.62 6.49 -9.29
C MET A 44 2.02 6.61 -9.89
N PRO A 45 2.29 6.20 -11.14
CA PRO A 45 3.59 6.42 -11.76
C PRO A 45 4.02 7.88 -11.75
N ALA A 46 3.14 8.81 -12.08
CA ALA A 46 3.45 10.24 -12.07
C ALA A 46 3.78 10.74 -10.64
N ALA A 47 2.98 10.36 -9.64
CA ALA A 47 3.23 10.71 -8.24
C ALA A 47 4.59 10.18 -7.76
N LEU A 48 4.89 8.91 -8.07
CA LEU A 48 6.13 8.26 -7.63
C LEU A 48 7.36 8.84 -8.33
N PHE A 49 7.26 9.12 -9.63
CA PHE A 49 8.32 9.77 -10.36
C PHE A 49 8.64 11.16 -9.78
N ALA A 50 7.62 12.01 -9.59
CA ALA A 50 7.79 13.33 -9.01
C ALA A 50 8.45 13.27 -7.62
N MET A 51 7.94 12.38 -6.75
CA MET A 51 8.45 12.21 -5.39
C MET A 51 9.90 11.70 -5.36
N VAL A 52 10.22 10.66 -6.12
CA VAL A 52 11.54 10.02 -6.12
C VAL A 52 12.58 10.91 -6.79
N SER A 53 12.21 11.64 -7.86
CA SER A 53 13.13 12.56 -8.55
C SER A 53 13.58 13.73 -7.67
N GLY A 54 12.78 14.12 -6.68
CA GLY A 54 13.12 15.17 -5.70
C GLY A 54 13.83 14.67 -4.43
N ALA A 55 13.96 13.35 -4.23
CA ALA A 55 14.52 12.78 -3.01
C ALA A 55 16.04 12.83 -2.96
N ARG A 56 16.61 12.88 -1.75
CA ARG A 56 18.07 12.78 -1.53
C ARG A 56 18.41 11.40 -0.95
N PRO A 57 19.27 10.60 -1.58
CA PRO A 57 19.63 9.26 -1.09
C PRO A 57 20.24 9.25 0.33
N ALA A 58 20.91 10.33 0.73
CA ALA A 58 21.57 10.44 2.03
C ALA A 58 20.57 10.43 3.24
N ASP A 59 19.31 10.75 3.01
CA ASP A 59 18.31 10.89 4.09
C ASP A 59 17.82 9.54 4.64
N PHE A 60 18.20 8.41 4.02
CA PHE A 60 17.68 7.08 4.37
C PHE A 60 18.44 6.34 5.48
N ALA A 61 19.68 6.73 5.79
CA ALA A 61 20.54 5.99 6.70
C ALA A 61 20.44 6.51 8.14
N ASN A 62 19.25 6.36 8.77
CA ASN A 62 19.08 6.70 10.19
C ASN A 62 18.44 5.56 10.98
N ALA A 63 18.65 5.56 12.30
CA ALA A 63 18.18 4.50 13.19
C ALA A 63 16.64 4.39 13.22
N SER A 64 15.94 5.51 13.05
CA SER A 64 14.47 5.52 12.97
C SER A 64 13.97 4.74 11.75
N MET A 65 14.63 4.90 10.59
CA MET A 65 14.30 4.12 9.39
C MET A 65 14.62 2.64 9.56
N VAL A 66 15.69 2.28 10.27
CA VAL A 66 16.00 0.87 10.58
C VAL A 66 14.89 0.25 11.42
N ALA A 67 14.42 0.95 12.47
CA ALA A 67 13.32 0.47 13.31
C ALA A 67 12.02 0.29 12.51
N PHE A 68 11.66 1.28 11.70
CA PHE A 68 10.47 1.22 10.83
C PHE A 68 10.57 0.11 9.78
N ALA A 69 11.70 0.00 9.09
CA ALA A 69 11.94 -0.99 8.06
C ALA A 69 11.92 -2.42 8.62
N ALA A 70 12.53 -2.64 9.80
CA ALA A 70 12.48 -3.93 10.49
C ALA A 70 11.03 -4.31 10.84
N GLY A 71 10.25 -3.41 11.45
CA GLY A 71 8.84 -3.64 11.76
C GLY A 71 8.01 -3.96 10.51
N THR A 72 8.17 -3.16 9.46
CA THR A 72 7.44 -3.35 8.20
C THR A 72 7.81 -4.68 7.54
N THR A 73 9.09 -5.01 7.44
CA THR A 73 9.57 -6.25 6.81
C THR A 73 9.10 -7.49 7.56
N LEU A 74 9.22 -7.47 8.90
CA LEU A 74 8.76 -8.59 9.74
C LEU A 74 7.25 -8.80 9.60
N VAL A 75 6.46 -7.74 9.66
CA VAL A 75 5.00 -7.85 9.58
C VAL A 75 4.54 -8.22 8.17
N CYS A 76 5.19 -7.69 7.12
CA CYS A 76 4.96 -8.15 5.75
C CYS A 76 5.26 -9.66 5.61
N GLY A 77 6.36 -10.13 6.18
CA GLY A 77 6.71 -11.56 6.22
C GLY A 77 5.67 -12.39 6.96
N LEU A 78 5.24 -11.93 8.15
CA LEU A 78 4.19 -12.60 8.92
C LEU A 78 2.87 -12.67 8.15
N GLY A 79 2.45 -11.57 7.51
CA GLY A 79 1.24 -11.52 6.66
C GLY A 79 1.34 -12.49 5.48
N PHE A 80 2.49 -12.55 4.80
CA PHE A 80 2.75 -13.49 3.72
C PHE A 80 2.66 -14.95 4.18
N VAL A 81 3.29 -15.27 5.31
CA VAL A 81 3.27 -16.63 5.90
C VAL A 81 1.87 -16.98 6.38
N ALA A 82 1.20 -16.08 7.09
CA ALA A 82 -0.15 -16.29 7.61
C ALA A 82 -1.15 -16.56 6.47
N ALA A 83 -1.12 -15.78 5.39
CA ALA A 83 -1.96 -15.99 4.21
C ALA A 83 -1.76 -17.38 3.59
N GLY A 84 -0.52 -17.86 3.52
CA GLY A 84 -0.21 -19.20 3.00
C GLY A 84 -0.56 -20.32 3.97
N ARG A 85 -0.14 -20.22 5.23
CA ARG A 85 -0.19 -21.33 6.21
C ARG A 85 -1.58 -21.55 6.80
N PHE A 86 -2.31 -20.44 7.09
CA PHE A 86 -3.62 -20.53 7.76
C PHE A 86 -4.79 -20.42 6.77
N PHE A 87 -4.61 -19.72 5.65
CA PHE A 87 -5.69 -19.46 4.70
C PHE A 87 -5.51 -20.14 3.35
N GLY A 88 -4.40 -20.88 3.14
CA GLY A 88 -4.16 -21.68 1.93
C GLY A 88 -4.07 -20.84 0.65
N ARG A 89 -3.63 -19.58 0.76
CA ARG A 89 -3.55 -18.65 -0.37
C ARG A 89 -2.38 -18.95 -1.32
N GLY A 90 -2.57 -18.71 -2.61
CA GLY A 90 -1.52 -18.74 -3.62
C GLY A 90 -0.53 -17.58 -3.48
N THR A 91 0.59 -17.59 -4.20
CA THR A 91 1.67 -16.60 -4.06
C THR A 91 1.19 -15.17 -4.26
N ALA A 92 0.34 -14.91 -5.26
CA ALA A 92 -0.20 -13.58 -5.52
C ALA A 92 -1.08 -13.07 -4.37
N ASP A 93 -2.02 -13.91 -3.88
CA ASP A 93 -2.86 -13.54 -2.74
C ASP A 93 -2.04 -13.36 -1.46
N ARG A 94 -0.97 -14.16 -1.27
CA ARG A 94 -0.03 -13.99 -0.14
C ARG A 94 0.71 -12.66 -0.22
N ALA A 95 1.05 -12.19 -1.42
CA ALA A 95 1.65 -10.87 -1.62
C ALA A 95 0.67 -9.74 -1.21
N ILE A 96 -0.61 -9.87 -1.54
CA ILE A 96 -1.65 -8.96 -1.06
C ILE A 96 -1.81 -9.07 0.47
N GLY A 97 -1.82 -10.27 1.03
CA GLY A 97 -1.84 -10.51 2.48
C GLY A 97 -0.66 -9.85 3.21
N SER A 98 0.54 -9.95 2.64
CA SER A 98 1.74 -9.25 3.10
C SER A 98 1.54 -7.73 3.10
N MET A 99 1.02 -7.20 2.00
CA MET A 99 0.80 -5.77 1.84
C MET A 99 -0.30 -5.24 2.78
N THR A 100 -1.40 -5.98 2.96
CA THR A 100 -2.46 -5.59 3.89
C THR A 100 -1.99 -5.58 5.34
N ALA A 101 -1.04 -6.46 5.70
CA ALA A 101 -0.49 -6.55 7.04
C ALA A 101 0.58 -5.48 7.35
N GLY A 102 1.43 -5.09 6.38
CA GLY A 102 2.62 -4.28 6.68
C GLY A 102 2.75 -2.96 5.93
N TYR A 103 2.04 -2.75 4.81
CA TYR A 103 2.19 -1.56 3.98
C TYR A 103 1.35 -0.39 4.53
N VAL A 104 2.00 0.64 5.05
CA VAL A 104 1.32 1.77 5.70
C VAL A 104 0.81 2.82 4.71
N ASN A 105 -0.31 3.46 5.05
CA ASN A 105 -0.88 4.57 4.30
C ASN A 105 -0.15 5.89 4.61
N SER A 106 1.13 5.93 4.26
CA SER A 106 2.03 7.04 4.56
C SER A 106 1.69 8.31 3.78
N ALA A 107 1.39 8.21 2.48
CA ALA A 107 1.14 9.39 1.66
C ALA A 107 -0.13 10.14 2.05
N ASN A 108 -1.25 9.42 2.31
CA ASN A 108 -2.54 10.07 2.53
C ASN A 108 -2.82 10.42 3.97
N LEU A 109 -2.41 9.56 4.90
CA LEU A 109 -2.58 9.78 6.33
C LEU A 109 -1.28 10.13 7.04
N GLY A 110 -0.17 9.56 6.60
CA GLY A 110 1.11 9.79 7.26
C GLY A 110 1.49 11.26 7.28
N ILE A 111 1.42 11.94 6.15
CA ILE A 111 1.79 13.37 6.06
C ILE A 111 0.91 14.24 6.98
N PRO A 112 -0.45 14.24 6.87
CA PRO A 112 -1.26 15.09 7.75
C PRO A 112 -1.15 14.71 9.24
N VAL A 113 -1.03 13.42 9.57
CA VAL A 113 -0.86 12.98 10.96
C VAL A 113 0.50 13.44 11.52
N ALA A 114 1.57 13.28 10.74
CA ALA A 114 2.91 13.70 11.17
C ALA A 114 3.01 15.21 11.36
N VAL A 115 2.50 16.02 10.42
CA VAL A 115 2.47 17.47 10.56
C VAL A 115 1.70 17.90 11.82
N GLN A 116 0.58 17.24 12.12
CA GLN A 116 -0.26 17.63 13.27
C GLN A 116 0.26 17.13 14.61
N VAL A 117 0.92 15.96 14.65
CA VAL A 117 1.37 15.35 15.92
C VAL A 117 2.85 15.57 16.18
N LEU A 118 3.68 15.51 15.11
CA LEU A 118 5.14 15.66 15.24
C LEU A 118 5.63 17.06 14.84
N GLY A 119 4.79 17.88 14.20
CA GLY A 119 5.19 19.18 13.66
C GLY A 119 6.03 19.11 12.36
N ASP A 120 6.40 17.90 11.91
CA ASP A 120 7.27 17.66 10.75
C ASP A 120 6.88 16.37 10.02
N ALA A 121 6.94 16.40 8.68
CA ALA A 121 6.63 15.25 7.83
C ALA A 121 7.88 14.59 7.19
N SER A 122 9.08 15.02 7.52
CA SER A 122 10.32 14.56 6.89
C SER A 122 10.51 13.05 7.02
N PHE A 123 10.19 12.47 8.18
CA PHE A 123 10.26 11.03 8.39
C PHE A 123 9.25 10.26 7.54
N VAL A 124 8.07 10.82 7.32
CA VAL A 124 7.04 10.19 6.44
C VAL A 124 7.52 10.15 4.99
N ALA A 125 8.22 11.18 4.51
CA ALA A 125 8.81 11.18 3.18
C ALA A 125 9.81 10.03 3.00
N GLN A 126 10.65 9.78 4.00
CA GLN A 126 11.57 8.63 4.01
C GLN A 126 10.83 7.29 3.96
N ILE A 127 9.75 7.15 4.74
CA ILE A 127 8.88 5.97 4.73
C ILE A 127 8.27 5.74 3.35
N ILE A 128 7.75 6.77 2.71
CA ILE A 128 7.16 6.68 1.37
C ILE A 128 8.21 6.15 0.38
N LEU A 129 9.41 6.72 0.40
CA LEU A 129 10.49 6.29 -0.47
C LEU A 129 10.91 4.83 -0.21
N PHE A 130 11.05 4.43 1.05
CA PHE A 130 11.31 3.03 1.43
C PHE A 130 10.25 2.08 0.88
N GLN A 131 8.97 2.42 1.05
CA GLN A 131 7.87 1.60 0.54
C GLN A 131 7.86 1.54 -0.98
N VAL A 132 8.15 2.64 -1.66
CA VAL A 132 8.15 2.73 -3.13
C VAL A 132 9.34 2.03 -3.75
N LEU A 133 10.53 2.23 -3.20
CA LEU A 133 11.77 1.72 -3.79
C LEU A 133 12.10 0.28 -3.38
N LEU A 134 11.64 -0.17 -2.22
CA LEU A 134 11.96 -1.51 -1.70
C LEU A 134 10.72 -2.39 -1.57
N VAL A 135 9.69 -1.97 -0.86
CA VAL A 135 8.54 -2.84 -0.56
C VAL A 135 7.68 -3.07 -1.80
N SER A 136 7.32 -2.01 -2.54
CA SER A 136 6.46 -2.14 -3.73
C SER A 136 7.06 -3.00 -4.83
N PRO A 137 8.35 -2.89 -5.22
CA PRO A 137 8.95 -3.79 -6.20
C PRO A 137 8.93 -5.24 -5.77
N VAL A 138 9.16 -5.54 -4.49
CA VAL A 138 9.08 -6.91 -3.96
C VAL A 138 7.65 -7.45 -4.09
N ILE A 139 6.65 -6.68 -3.65
CA ILE A 139 5.24 -7.07 -3.75
C ILE A 139 4.82 -7.28 -5.21
N LEU A 140 5.16 -6.34 -6.11
CA LEU A 140 4.82 -6.44 -7.53
C LEU A 140 5.50 -7.64 -8.20
N THR A 141 6.75 -7.93 -7.83
CA THR A 141 7.46 -9.13 -8.29
C THR A 141 6.77 -10.42 -7.85
N LEU A 142 6.29 -10.47 -6.61
CA LEU A 142 5.53 -11.62 -6.08
C LEU A 142 4.17 -11.75 -6.77
N LEU A 143 3.49 -10.64 -7.07
CA LEU A 143 2.23 -10.61 -7.80
C LEU A 143 2.41 -11.13 -9.23
N ASP A 144 3.40 -10.64 -9.97
CA ASP A 144 3.73 -11.11 -11.31
C ASP A 144 4.08 -12.60 -11.32
N ALA A 145 4.85 -13.07 -10.35
CA ALA A 145 5.22 -14.47 -10.21
C ALA A 145 4.03 -15.37 -9.90
N GLY A 146 3.09 -14.86 -9.08
CA GLY A 146 1.93 -15.62 -8.64
C GLY A 146 0.78 -15.67 -9.65
N THR A 147 0.65 -14.66 -10.52
CA THR A 147 -0.42 -14.58 -11.53
C THR A 147 -0.01 -15.14 -12.90
N GLY A 148 1.25 -15.53 -13.06
CA GLY A 148 1.75 -16.01 -14.35
C GLY A 148 1.85 -14.94 -15.44
N GLN A 149 1.60 -13.68 -15.12
CA GLN A 149 1.68 -12.56 -16.07
C GLN A 149 3.13 -12.20 -16.45
N GLY A 150 4.10 -12.87 -15.85
CA GLY A 150 5.50 -12.72 -16.20
C GLY A 150 5.88 -13.54 -17.46
N PRO A 151 6.89 -13.13 -18.25
CA PRO A 151 7.28 -13.80 -19.47
C PRO A 151 7.87 -15.19 -19.20
N GLY A 152 7.16 -16.22 -19.64
CA GLY A 152 7.65 -17.60 -19.84
C GLY A 152 7.75 -18.46 -18.58
N THR A 153 7.07 -19.60 -18.62
CA THR A 153 7.09 -20.71 -17.64
C THR A 153 8.37 -21.56 -17.77
N GLY A 154 9.55 -20.96 -17.64
CA GLY A 154 10.82 -21.69 -17.71
C GLY A 154 11.54 -21.72 -16.36
N THR A 155 11.70 -22.92 -15.79
CA THR A 155 12.34 -23.21 -14.48
C THR A 155 13.87 -23.07 -14.43
N ARG A 156 14.53 -22.41 -15.36
CA ARG A 156 16.00 -22.21 -15.33
C ARG A 156 16.38 -20.96 -14.53
N LYS A 157 17.32 -21.09 -13.58
CA LYS A 157 17.83 -20.00 -12.72
C LYS A 157 18.24 -18.73 -13.50
N GLY A 158 18.76 -18.86 -14.73
CA GLY A 158 19.08 -17.72 -15.61
C GLY A 158 17.87 -16.98 -16.16
N VAL A 159 16.71 -17.63 -16.28
CA VAL A 159 15.44 -17.00 -16.71
C VAL A 159 14.85 -16.13 -15.58
N VAL A 160 15.01 -16.56 -14.33
CA VAL A 160 14.55 -15.82 -13.15
C VAL A 160 15.32 -14.50 -13.03
N PHE A 161 16.64 -14.52 -13.19
CA PHE A 161 17.48 -13.31 -13.13
C PHE A 161 17.19 -12.34 -14.30
N ARG A 162 17.06 -12.87 -15.53
CA ARG A 162 16.66 -12.07 -16.70
C ARG A 162 15.24 -11.53 -16.53
N ARG A 163 14.36 -12.27 -15.89
CA ARG A 163 13.00 -11.88 -15.56
C ARG A 163 12.98 -10.74 -14.54
N MET A 164 13.81 -10.79 -13.48
CA MET A 164 13.99 -9.69 -12.52
C MET A 164 14.49 -8.41 -13.20
N LEU A 165 15.35 -8.54 -14.21
CA LEU A 165 15.87 -7.39 -14.98
C LEU A 165 14.85 -6.80 -15.98
N THR A 166 13.93 -7.61 -16.51
CA THR A 166 12.91 -7.16 -17.50
C THR A 166 11.57 -6.79 -16.87
N MET A 167 11.29 -7.20 -15.62
CA MET A 167 10.08 -6.81 -14.87
C MET A 167 9.93 -5.31 -14.66
N PRO A 168 10.98 -4.56 -14.30
CA PRO A 168 10.88 -3.11 -14.16
C PRO A 168 10.31 -2.42 -15.39
N VAL A 169 10.69 -2.88 -16.58
CA VAL A 169 10.28 -2.26 -17.86
C VAL A 169 8.78 -2.48 -18.17
N ARG A 170 8.12 -3.44 -17.55
CA ARG A 170 6.71 -3.77 -17.79
C ARG A 170 5.75 -3.17 -16.79
N ASN A 171 6.22 -2.86 -15.60
CA ASN A 171 5.38 -2.28 -14.55
C ASN A 171 5.56 -0.76 -14.50
N PRO A 172 4.52 0.02 -14.82
CA PRO A 172 4.63 1.48 -14.89
C PRO A 172 5.02 2.11 -13.55
N VAL A 173 4.63 1.50 -12.43
CA VAL A 173 4.96 1.96 -11.08
C VAL A 173 6.47 1.81 -10.82
N ILE A 174 7.04 0.64 -11.14
CA ILE A 174 8.48 0.38 -10.96
C ILE A 174 9.30 1.24 -11.92
N MET A 175 8.89 1.33 -13.19
CA MET A 175 9.57 2.16 -14.18
C MET A 175 9.64 3.63 -13.77
N ALA A 176 8.53 4.20 -13.33
CA ALA A 176 8.48 5.57 -12.87
C ALA A 176 9.41 5.82 -11.67
N SER A 177 9.41 4.89 -10.71
CA SER A 177 10.30 4.96 -9.54
C SER A 177 11.78 4.89 -9.93
N LEU A 178 12.15 3.97 -10.84
CA LEU A 178 13.54 3.85 -11.32
C LEU A 178 13.99 5.09 -12.11
N LEU A 179 13.11 5.62 -12.97
CA LEU A 179 13.40 6.88 -13.68
C LEU A 179 13.59 8.03 -12.71
N GLY A 180 12.74 8.10 -11.65
CA GLY A 180 12.92 9.08 -10.57
C GLY A 180 14.27 8.94 -9.86
N VAL A 181 14.71 7.71 -9.55
CA VAL A 181 16.03 7.45 -8.97
C VAL A 181 17.15 7.93 -9.90
N VAL A 182 17.06 7.66 -11.20
CA VAL A 182 18.08 8.11 -12.19
C VAL A 182 18.13 9.63 -12.24
N VAL A 183 16.99 10.32 -12.30
CA VAL A 183 16.92 11.78 -12.29
C VAL A 183 17.54 12.36 -11.02
N SER A 184 17.19 11.80 -9.86
CA SER A 184 17.73 12.20 -8.56
C SER A 184 19.25 11.96 -8.48
N ALA A 185 19.72 10.77 -8.84
CA ALA A 185 21.15 10.41 -8.77
C ALA A 185 22.03 11.23 -9.71
N LEU A 186 21.51 11.62 -10.87
CA LEU A 186 22.21 12.47 -11.83
C LEU A 186 22.08 13.98 -11.51
N GLY A 187 21.31 14.34 -10.48
CA GLY A 187 21.06 15.74 -10.12
C GLY A 187 20.37 16.54 -11.22
N LEU A 188 19.62 15.87 -12.11
CA LEU A 188 18.96 16.52 -13.23
C LEU A 188 17.79 17.37 -12.75
N ARG A 189 17.71 18.60 -13.23
CA ARG A 189 16.55 19.47 -13.02
C ARG A 189 15.53 19.21 -14.11
N LEU A 190 14.33 18.78 -13.69
CA LEU A 190 13.21 18.60 -14.62
C LEU A 190 12.75 19.96 -15.15
N PRO A 191 12.39 20.05 -16.44
CA PRO A 191 11.69 21.23 -16.95
C PRO A 191 10.42 21.47 -16.14
N HIS A 192 10.13 22.73 -15.78
CA HIS A 192 9.01 23.10 -14.92
C HIS A 192 7.67 22.55 -15.42
N ALA A 193 7.42 22.60 -16.72
CA ALA A 193 6.18 22.07 -17.32
C ALA A 193 6.01 20.56 -17.06
N LEU A 194 7.11 19.77 -17.17
CA LEU A 194 7.07 18.32 -16.93
C LEU A 194 6.86 18.02 -15.45
N ALA A 195 7.62 18.68 -14.56
CA ALA A 195 7.46 18.51 -13.12
C ALA A 195 6.04 18.84 -12.69
N HIS A 196 5.51 19.99 -13.08
CA HIS A 196 4.14 20.41 -12.77
C HIS A 196 3.07 19.45 -13.33
N SER A 197 3.27 18.93 -14.54
CA SER A 197 2.35 17.93 -15.11
C SER A 197 2.35 16.62 -14.31
N CYS A 198 3.52 16.16 -13.86
CA CYS A 198 3.63 14.98 -12.99
C CYS A 198 2.98 15.23 -11.62
N ASP A 199 3.14 16.42 -11.05
CA ASP A 199 2.51 16.79 -9.79
C ASP A 199 0.98 16.81 -9.89
N LEU A 200 0.43 17.39 -10.96
CA LEU A 200 -1.03 17.43 -11.22
C LEU A 200 -1.61 16.01 -11.38
N LEU A 201 -0.96 15.17 -12.19
CA LEU A 201 -1.37 13.78 -12.38
C LEU A 201 -1.23 12.98 -11.09
N GLY A 202 -0.12 13.17 -10.38
CA GLY A 202 0.15 12.53 -9.10
C GLY A 202 -0.85 12.89 -8.01
N ALA A 203 -1.25 14.15 -7.94
CA ALA A 203 -2.27 14.63 -7.00
C ALA A 203 -3.63 13.94 -7.20
N ALA A 204 -3.94 13.48 -8.42
CA ALA A 204 -5.15 12.73 -8.70
C ALA A 204 -5.13 11.28 -8.20
N ALA A 205 -3.95 10.72 -7.86
CA ALA A 205 -3.82 9.31 -7.49
C ALA A 205 -4.64 8.96 -6.25
N VAL A 206 -4.49 9.76 -5.19
CA VAL A 206 -5.12 9.54 -3.89
C VAL A 206 -6.65 9.66 -3.95
N PRO A 207 -7.23 10.78 -4.39
CA PRO A 207 -8.68 10.93 -4.41
C PRO A 207 -9.33 9.90 -5.34
N THR A 208 -8.73 9.61 -6.49
CA THR A 208 -9.26 8.60 -7.42
C THR A 208 -9.22 7.19 -6.81
N ALA A 209 -8.14 6.83 -6.11
CA ALA A 209 -8.03 5.53 -5.44
C ALA A 209 -9.07 5.37 -4.32
N LEU A 210 -9.35 6.42 -3.54
CA LEU A 210 -10.36 6.41 -2.48
C LEU A 210 -11.78 6.34 -3.03
N ILE A 211 -12.07 7.05 -4.12
CA ILE A 211 -13.34 6.95 -4.84
C ILE A 211 -13.51 5.52 -5.39
N THR A 212 -12.47 4.94 -5.99
CA THR A 212 -12.48 3.56 -6.50
C THR A 212 -12.74 2.55 -5.37
N LEU A 213 -12.10 2.75 -4.22
CA LEU A 213 -12.35 1.95 -3.02
C LEU A 213 -13.83 2.06 -2.58
N GLY A 214 -14.39 3.28 -2.60
CA GLY A 214 -15.80 3.52 -2.27
C GLY A 214 -16.75 2.84 -3.26
N LEU A 215 -16.49 2.91 -4.55
CA LEU A 215 -17.25 2.18 -5.59
C LEU A 215 -17.29 0.69 -5.31
N SER A 216 -16.16 0.08 -4.94
CA SER A 216 -16.04 -1.35 -4.65
C SER A 216 -16.89 -1.81 -3.46
N LEU A 217 -17.27 -0.91 -2.53
CA LEU A 217 -18.11 -1.24 -1.37
C LEU A 217 -19.55 -1.61 -1.77
N ASN A 218 -20.00 -1.26 -2.96
CA ASN A 218 -21.37 -1.54 -3.43
C ASN A 218 -21.59 -2.98 -3.88
N GLY A 219 -20.59 -3.84 -3.83
CA GLY A 219 -20.74 -5.30 -3.99
C GLY A 219 -21.18 -5.77 -5.39
N ARG A 220 -21.22 -4.90 -6.40
CA ARG A 220 -21.44 -5.35 -7.77
C ARG A 220 -20.21 -6.14 -8.22
N PRO A 221 -20.37 -7.42 -8.66
CA PRO A 221 -19.28 -8.09 -9.34
C PRO A 221 -18.91 -7.22 -10.55
N ALA A 222 -17.63 -7.04 -10.82
CA ALA A 222 -17.22 -6.53 -12.11
C ALA A 222 -17.84 -7.48 -13.16
N THR A 223 -18.92 -7.05 -13.79
CA THR A 223 -19.51 -7.76 -14.91
C THR A 223 -18.51 -7.61 -16.04
N ASP A 224 -17.89 -8.72 -16.38
CA ASP A 224 -17.28 -9.06 -17.66
C ASP A 224 -16.83 -7.88 -18.53
N GLY A 225 -15.56 -7.48 -18.35
CA GLY A 225 -14.80 -7.01 -19.50
C GLY A 225 -14.73 -8.15 -20.52
N PRO A 226 -14.52 -7.87 -21.85
CA PRO A 226 -14.53 -8.89 -22.88
C PRO A 226 -13.66 -10.04 -22.40
N ALA A 227 -14.26 -11.22 -22.31
CA ALA A 227 -13.65 -12.44 -21.81
C ALA A 227 -12.38 -12.71 -22.61
N THR A 228 -11.25 -12.35 -22.08
CA THR A 228 -10.03 -13.09 -22.36
C THR A 228 -10.33 -14.48 -21.78
N GLU A 229 -10.42 -15.47 -22.65
CA GLU A 229 -10.71 -16.85 -22.30
C GLU A 229 -9.96 -17.25 -21.02
N PRO A 230 -10.66 -17.90 -20.06
CA PRO A 230 -9.98 -18.36 -18.85
C PRO A 230 -8.86 -19.32 -19.29
N ALA A 231 -7.62 -18.95 -18.96
CA ALA A 231 -6.51 -19.85 -19.11
C ALA A 231 -6.91 -21.19 -18.43
N LYS A 232 -6.98 -22.26 -19.22
CA LYS A 232 -7.29 -23.61 -18.78
C LYS A 232 -6.25 -24.05 -17.75
N GLY A 233 -6.54 -23.84 -16.50
CA GLY A 233 -5.71 -24.17 -15.35
C GLY A 233 -6.55 -24.19 -14.10
N GLY A 234 -7.33 -25.28 -13.92
CA GLY A 234 -7.77 -25.83 -12.65
C GLY A 234 -8.41 -24.88 -11.62
N ALA A 235 -9.55 -24.27 -11.91
CA ALA A 235 -10.45 -23.80 -10.87
C ALA A 235 -11.02 -25.02 -10.14
N ARG A 236 -10.47 -25.37 -8.99
CA ARG A 236 -11.12 -26.28 -8.05
C ARG A 236 -12.37 -25.58 -7.52
N GLU A 237 -13.52 -25.89 -8.10
CA GLU A 237 -14.82 -25.70 -7.50
C GLU A 237 -14.88 -26.54 -6.22
N GLY A 238 -14.73 -25.89 -5.09
CA GLY A 238 -14.82 -26.54 -3.78
C GLY A 238 -15.00 -25.52 -2.68
N GLY A 239 -16.22 -25.19 -2.31
CA GLY A 239 -16.54 -24.64 -1.01
C GLY A 239 -17.18 -23.28 -0.91
N ALA A 240 -18.37 -23.09 -1.44
CA ALA A 240 -19.16 -21.85 -1.27
C ALA A 240 -19.52 -21.51 0.19
N GLY A 241 -19.45 -22.45 1.13
CA GLY A 241 -19.82 -22.26 2.55
C GLY A 241 -18.67 -21.88 3.49
N ARG A 242 -17.42 -22.24 3.18
CA ARG A 242 -16.24 -21.94 4.02
C ARG A 242 -15.68 -20.54 3.84
N THR A 243 -16.12 -19.81 2.83
CA THR A 243 -15.45 -18.59 2.34
C THR A 243 -15.72 -17.33 3.19
N GLY A 244 -16.86 -17.22 3.86
CA GLY A 244 -17.21 -16.01 4.61
C GLY A 244 -16.44 -15.87 5.95
N HIS A 245 -16.38 -16.93 6.74
CA HIS A 245 -15.66 -16.96 8.03
C HIS A 245 -14.14 -16.88 7.83
N THR A 246 -13.60 -17.62 6.86
CA THR A 246 -12.18 -17.61 6.55
C THR A 246 -11.70 -16.24 6.08
N ARG A 247 -12.49 -15.53 5.25
CA ARG A 247 -12.17 -14.17 4.81
C ARG A 247 -12.20 -13.16 5.96
N ARG A 248 -13.20 -13.27 6.86
CA ARG A 248 -13.26 -12.40 8.05
C ARG A 248 -12.05 -12.60 8.95
N ALA A 249 -11.66 -13.86 9.20
CA ALA A 249 -10.47 -14.18 9.99
C ALA A 249 -9.19 -13.62 9.34
N GLU A 250 -9.05 -13.72 8.02
CA GLU A 250 -7.92 -13.18 7.26
C GLU A 250 -7.83 -11.64 7.41
N VAL A 251 -8.96 -10.93 7.31
CA VAL A 251 -9.03 -9.49 7.53
C VAL A 251 -8.66 -9.14 8.98
N VAL A 252 -9.19 -9.86 9.96
CA VAL A 252 -8.88 -9.63 11.39
C VAL A 252 -7.39 -9.82 11.65
N VAL A 253 -6.78 -10.88 11.12
CA VAL A 253 -5.34 -11.13 11.26
C VAL A 253 -4.54 -10.01 10.60
N ALA A 254 -4.87 -9.60 9.36
CA ALA A 254 -4.19 -8.51 8.68
C ALA A 254 -4.28 -7.19 9.46
N VAL A 255 -5.47 -6.85 9.96
CA VAL A 255 -5.70 -5.64 10.76
C VAL A 255 -4.93 -5.69 12.08
N ALA A 256 -4.97 -6.82 12.80
CA ALA A 256 -4.23 -6.99 14.05
C ALA A 256 -2.71 -6.88 13.84
N LEU A 257 -2.18 -7.53 12.80
CA LEU A 257 -0.77 -7.39 12.41
C LEU A 257 -0.41 -5.94 12.12
N LYS A 258 -1.28 -5.25 11.39
CA LYS A 258 -1.03 -3.86 10.97
C LYS A 258 -1.12 -2.86 12.10
N THR A 259 -2.18 -2.93 12.90
CA THR A 259 -2.49 -1.87 13.87
C THR A 259 -1.96 -2.13 15.28
N LEU A 260 -1.60 -3.37 15.59
CA LEU A 260 -1.06 -3.73 16.91
C LEU A 260 0.37 -4.26 16.82
N VAL A 261 0.62 -5.27 15.99
CA VAL A 261 1.93 -5.94 15.96
C VAL A 261 2.99 -5.03 15.35
N GLN A 262 2.69 -4.33 14.26
CA GLN A 262 3.67 -3.45 13.60
C GLN A 262 4.14 -2.30 14.51
N PRO A 263 3.27 -1.51 15.15
CA PRO A 263 3.73 -0.46 16.07
C PRO A 263 4.42 -1.03 17.31
N LEU A 264 4.03 -2.22 17.79
CA LEU A 264 4.71 -2.87 18.92
C LEU A 264 6.14 -3.29 18.55
N ILE A 265 6.36 -3.88 17.38
CA ILE A 265 7.70 -4.20 16.87
C ILE A 265 8.51 -2.90 16.69
N ALA A 266 7.90 -1.87 16.12
CA ALA A 266 8.54 -0.58 15.93
C ALA A 266 8.98 0.05 17.28
N PHE A 267 8.14 -0.05 18.30
CA PHE A 267 8.45 0.38 19.67
C PHE A 267 9.59 -0.44 20.28
N THR A 268 9.54 -1.77 20.17
CA THR A 268 10.56 -2.65 20.76
C THR A 268 11.92 -2.50 20.07
N VAL A 269 11.94 -2.33 18.75
CA VAL A 269 13.18 -2.12 18.01
C VAL A 269 13.69 -0.70 18.23
N GLY A 270 12.82 0.31 18.16
CA GLY A 270 13.22 1.72 18.29
C GLY A 270 13.63 2.10 19.72
N GLY A 271 12.88 1.65 20.74
CA GLY A 271 13.13 1.95 22.15
C GLY A 271 14.23 1.07 22.74
N PRO A 272 13.91 -0.13 23.25
CA PRO A 272 14.89 -0.96 23.96
C PRO A 272 16.13 -1.36 23.17
N LEU A 273 16.00 -1.59 21.84
CA LEU A 273 17.09 -2.10 21.01
C LEU A 273 18.02 -1.01 20.48
N LEU A 274 17.43 0.07 19.93
CA LEU A 274 18.18 1.14 19.27
C LEU A 274 18.34 2.40 20.14
N GLY A 275 17.61 2.49 21.27
CA GLY A 275 17.69 3.63 22.18
C GLY A 275 17.31 4.97 21.52
N LEU A 276 16.30 4.96 20.64
CA LEU A 276 15.88 6.19 19.95
C LEU A 276 15.42 7.24 20.97
N PRO A 277 15.74 8.52 20.76
CA PRO A 277 15.16 9.63 21.52
C PRO A 277 13.62 9.62 21.43
N ASP A 278 12.95 10.09 22.47
CA ASP A 278 11.49 10.02 22.62
C ASP A 278 10.72 10.54 21.39
N HIS A 279 11.12 11.69 20.83
CA HIS A 279 10.50 12.26 19.63
C HIS A 279 10.67 11.36 18.40
N GLN A 280 11.83 10.73 18.23
CA GLN A 280 12.06 9.79 17.12
C GLN A 280 11.32 8.48 17.34
N LEU A 281 11.27 7.98 18.57
CA LEU A 281 10.50 6.79 18.93
C LEU A 281 8.99 7.02 18.66
N LEU A 282 8.47 8.18 19.10
CA LEU A 282 7.08 8.57 18.79
C LEU A 282 6.83 8.57 17.28
N ALA A 283 7.72 9.18 16.50
CA ALA A 283 7.57 9.22 15.04
C ALA A 283 7.53 7.82 14.40
N VAL A 284 8.43 6.92 14.82
CA VAL A 284 8.50 5.54 14.30
C VAL A 284 7.25 4.75 14.68
N VAL A 285 6.81 4.82 15.93
CA VAL A 285 5.62 4.09 16.42
C VAL A 285 4.35 4.64 15.79
N LEU A 286 4.20 5.98 15.74
CA LEU A 286 3.06 6.65 15.14
C LEU A 286 2.91 6.29 13.66
N CYS A 287 3.99 6.37 12.89
CA CYS A 287 3.98 6.01 11.48
C CYS A 287 3.73 4.51 11.26
N SER A 288 4.20 3.65 12.15
CA SER A 288 3.92 2.21 12.10
C SER A 288 2.47 1.88 12.44
N ALA A 289 1.79 2.70 13.25
CA ALA A 289 0.38 2.56 13.60
C ALA A 289 -0.59 3.09 12.53
N LEU A 290 -0.10 3.74 11.46
CA LEU A 290 -0.92 4.15 10.32
C LEU A 290 -1.65 2.95 9.70
N PRO A 291 -2.88 3.12 9.16
CA PRO A 291 -3.63 2.02 8.57
C PRO A 291 -3.00 1.47 7.29
N THR A 292 -3.55 0.36 6.81
CA THR A 292 -3.20 -0.21 5.51
C THR A 292 -3.45 0.79 4.38
N ALA A 293 -2.50 0.91 3.46
CA ALA A 293 -2.65 1.75 2.27
C ALA A 293 -3.70 1.19 1.30
N GLN A 294 -4.47 2.07 0.67
CA GLN A 294 -5.41 1.70 -0.41
C GLN A 294 -4.73 1.09 -1.63
N ASN A 295 -3.42 1.27 -1.78
CA ASN A 295 -2.63 0.65 -2.84
C ASN A 295 -2.77 -0.89 -2.84
N ALA A 296 -3.00 -1.52 -1.68
CA ALA A 296 -3.25 -2.96 -1.58
C ALA A 296 -4.51 -3.37 -2.35
N PHE A 297 -5.56 -2.55 -2.28
CA PHE A 297 -6.79 -2.75 -3.05
C PHE A 297 -6.55 -2.55 -4.57
N ILE A 298 -5.86 -1.47 -4.94
CA ILE A 298 -5.56 -1.17 -6.36
C ILE A 298 -4.70 -2.27 -6.99
N TYR A 299 -3.71 -2.79 -6.27
CA TYR A 299 -2.87 -3.88 -6.76
C TYR A 299 -3.69 -5.18 -6.91
N ALA A 300 -4.51 -5.54 -5.91
CA ALA A 300 -5.38 -6.69 -6.02
C ALA A 300 -6.32 -6.59 -7.23
N GLN A 301 -6.90 -5.42 -7.47
CA GLN A 301 -7.76 -5.15 -8.62
C GLN A 301 -7.01 -5.27 -9.95
N GLN A 302 -5.83 -4.65 -10.06
CA GLN A 302 -5.04 -4.66 -11.27
C GLN A 302 -4.57 -6.07 -11.69
N TYR A 303 -4.29 -6.91 -10.70
CA TYR A 303 -3.84 -8.29 -10.93
C TYR A 303 -5.00 -9.31 -10.99
N GLY A 304 -6.25 -8.84 -11.01
CA GLY A 304 -7.45 -9.70 -11.11
C GLY A 304 -7.67 -10.63 -9.91
N LEU A 305 -7.16 -10.25 -8.73
CA LEU A 305 -7.30 -11.02 -7.50
C LEU A 305 -8.58 -10.66 -6.74
N ASP A 306 -8.96 -11.48 -5.74
CA ASP A 306 -10.08 -11.16 -4.86
C ASP A 306 -9.79 -9.91 -4.04
N THR A 307 -10.42 -8.80 -4.44
CA THR A 307 -10.24 -7.49 -3.79
C THR A 307 -10.86 -7.37 -2.42
N ARG A 308 -11.74 -8.31 -2.01
CA ARG A 308 -12.54 -8.20 -0.77
C ARG A 308 -11.68 -8.15 0.48
N VAL A 309 -10.63 -8.98 0.57
CA VAL A 309 -9.72 -8.98 1.72
C VAL A 309 -8.97 -7.65 1.79
N ALA A 310 -8.38 -7.20 0.69
CA ALA A 310 -7.64 -5.93 0.63
C ALA A 310 -8.55 -4.74 0.99
N ARG A 311 -9.73 -4.64 0.35
CA ARG A 311 -10.72 -3.60 0.61
C ARG A 311 -11.14 -3.55 2.08
N ASN A 312 -11.56 -4.70 2.62
CA ASN A 312 -12.05 -4.76 4.00
C ASN A 312 -10.93 -4.49 5.01
N SER A 313 -9.69 -4.92 4.72
CA SER A 313 -8.52 -4.62 5.56
C SER A 313 -8.21 -3.13 5.56
N VAL A 314 -8.26 -2.44 4.40
CA VAL A 314 -8.08 -0.98 4.32
C VAL A 314 -9.13 -0.27 5.18
N VAL A 315 -10.41 -0.57 5.00
CA VAL A 315 -11.50 0.08 5.75
C VAL A 315 -11.39 -0.21 7.24
N ALA A 316 -11.25 -1.49 7.63
CA ALA A 316 -11.20 -1.88 9.03
C ALA A 316 -9.95 -1.33 9.74
N SER A 317 -8.76 -1.40 9.11
CA SER A 317 -7.55 -0.83 9.69
C SER A 317 -7.64 0.69 9.84
N THR A 318 -8.34 1.38 8.92
CA THR A 318 -8.54 2.84 9.02
C THR A 318 -9.39 3.19 10.26
N VAL A 319 -10.43 2.41 10.55
CA VAL A 319 -11.23 2.60 11.78
C VAL A 319 -10.39 2.31 13.05
N VAL A 320 -9.71 1.16 13.08
CA VAL A 320 -8.94 0.73 14.25
C VAL A 320 -7.74 1.65 14.49
N SER A 321 -7.08 2.11 13.43
CA SER A 321 -5.89 2.98 13.56
C SER A 321 -6.20 4.34 14.18
N MET A 322 -7.43 4.83 14.13
CA MET A 322 -7.80 6.03 14.89
C MET A 322 -7.55 5.87 16.39
N ALA A 323 -7.92 4.70 16.94
CA ALA A 323 -7.70 4.40 18.36
C ALA A 323 -6.20 4.14 18.64
N THR A 324 -5.51 3.36 17.80
CA THR A 324 -4.10 3.02 18.03
C THR A 324 -3.18 4.23 17.86
N LEU A 325 -3.45 5.14 16.91
CA LEU A 325 -2.73 6.40 16.75
C LEU A 325 -2.96 7.34 17.95
N SER A 326 -4.21 7.44 18.42
CA SER A 326 -4.54 8.22 19.62
C SER A 326 -3.81 7.69 20.85
N LEU A 327 -3.77 6.37 21.02
CA LEU A 327 -3.05 5.72 22.12
C LEU A 327 -1.54 5.94 22.02
N ALA A 328 -0.95 5.79 20.83
CA ALA A 328 0.47 6.02 20.61
C ALA A 328 0.85 7.49 20.90
N ALA A 329 0.07 8.43 20.40
CA ALA A 329 0.28 9.85 20.63
C ALA A 329 0.12 10.21 22.12
N TRP A 330 -0.83 9.60 22.84
CA TRP A 330 -1.00 9.81 24.28
C TRP A 330 0.14 9.19 25.10
N ALA A 331 0.51 7.95 24.79
CA ALA A 331 1.49 7.21 25.58
C ALA A 331 2.92 7.72 25.42
N LEU A 332 3.28 8.18 24.22
CA LEU A 332 4.63 8.62 23.87
C LEU A 332 4.75 10.14 23.68
N GLY A 333 3.64 10.84 23.46
CA GLY A 333 3.63 12.29 23.27
C GLY A 333 3.55 13.11 24.55
N SER A 334 3.39 12.48 25.70
CA SER A 334 3.30 13.13 27.02
C SER A 334 4.64 13.20 27.79
N ALA A 335 5.76 12.84 27.15
CA ALA A 335 7.07 13.12 27.71
C ALA A 335 7.36 14.63 27.58
N PRO A 336 7.62 15.35 28.69
CA PRO A 336 7.85 16.79 28.71
C PRO A 336 9.11 17.19 27.94
#